data_e2fbabe04dcbba8d47ea45bcdaedc95a
#
_entry.id   e2fbabe04dcbba8d47ea45bcdaedc95a
#
_cell.length_a   1.000
_cell.length_b   1.000
_cell.length_c   1.000
_cell.angle_alpha   90.00
_cell.angle_beta   90.00
_cell.angle_gamma   90.00
#
_symmetry.space_group_name_H-M   'P 1'
#
loop_
_entity.id
_entity.type
_entity.pdbx_description
1 polymer ?
#
loop_
_entity_poly.entity_id
_entity_poly.type
_entity_poly.pdbx_seq_one_letter_code
_entity_poly.pdbx_strand_id
1 'polypeptide(L)'
;PSNLETVILTPMEFIKKYNPDRSSEWNYGGAKWRLSRSKIDLFIECPRCFYLDNKLGTKRPSMPSFNLNIAVDELFKKEFDTHRVAGTPHPIMLKYGVEAVPFQHEKMDEWRDPFVGVAHKHQPTGLVVSGGVDDLWVNKEGKLIIVDYKATSKVGKIEKLGDSPWEKQYQRQLGVYRWLLEQNDFEVEEMGYLVYANASKDESAFDDKLTFETTLVECPTKVDWIETTLQKIKAVLDSDEIPPSGEGCEYCPYREASGKKLLSLHMAAKKVKLTNN
;
A
#
# COMPACT_ATOMS: atom_id res chain seq x y z
N PRO A 1 55.94 -8.92 14.82
CA PRO A 1 55.05 -7.79 15.03
C PRO A 1 54.07 -7.76 13.86
N SER A 2 52.89 -8.23 14.10
CA SER A 2 51.81 -8.26 13.10
C SER A 2 51.10 -6.92 13.09
N ASN A 3 51.16 -6.24 11.96
CA ASN A 3 50.35 -5.05 11.69
C ASN A 3 48.90 -5.41 11.70
N LEU A 4 48.18 -5.00 12.75
CA LEU A 4 46.71 -4.92 12.78
C LEU A 4 46.38 -3.65 12.00
N GLU A 5 46.05 -3.79 10.70
CA GLU A 5 45.40 -2.73 9.95
C GLU A 5 44.01 -2.52 10.56
N THR A 6 43.82 -1.39 11.22
CA THR A 6 42.54 -0.94 11.71
C THR A 6 41.66 -0.68 10.49
N VAL A 7 40.74 -1.62 10.19
CA VAL A 7 39.67 -1.40 9.22
C VAL A 7 38.78 -0.30 9.76
N ILE A 8 39.01 0.93 9.30
CA ILE A 8 38.07 2.04 9.52
C ILE A 8 36.85 1.71 8.68
N LEU A 9 35.82 1.15 9.32
CA LEU A 9 34.50 1.07 8.73
C LEU A 9 34.00 2.48 8.47
N THR A 10 34.01 2.90 7.21
CA THR A 10 33.32 4.10 6.78
C THR A 10 31.85 4.00 7.23
N PRO A 11 31.27 5.07 7.83
CA PRO A 11 29.87 5.07 8.23
C PRO A 11 29.02 4.68 7.03
N MET A 12 28.20 3.65 7.20
CA MET A 12 27.30 3.19 6.13
C MET A 12 26.41 4.33 5.66
N GLU A 13 26.54 4.71 4.40
CA GLU A 13 25.63 5.60 3.66
C GLU A 13 24.26 4.92 3.43
N PHE A 14 23.62 4.41 4.49
CA PHE A 14 22.32 3.75 4.40
C PHE A 14 21.13 4.59 4.86
N ILE A 15 21.35 5.84 5.20
CA ILE A 15 20.24 6.75 5.42
C ILE A 15 19.95 7.42 4.08
N LYS A 16 18.99 6.86 3.33
CA LYS A 16 18.42 7.54 2.16
C LYS A 16 17.92 8.91 2.65
N LYS A 17 18.67 9.97 2.33
CA LYS A 17 18.36 11.33 2.77
C LYS A 17 16.93 11.64 2.36
N TYR A 18 16.07 12.00 3.31
CA TYR A 18 14.71 12.44 3.01
C TYR A 18 14.77 13.60 2.00
N ASN A 19 14.14 13.39 0.86
CA ASN A 19 13.96 14.44 -0.15
C ASN A 19 12.46 14.80 -0.16
N PRO A 20 12.08 15.97 0.38
CA PRO A 20 10.69 16.39 0.41
C PRO A 20 10.15 16.75 -0.97
N ASP A 21 11.03 17.16 -1.88
CA ASP A 21 10.64 17.66 -3.20
C ASP A 21 10.71 16.55 -4.23
N ARG A 22 9.54 16.16 -4.73
CA ARG A 22 9.43 15.19 -5.82
C ARG A 22 9.50 15.94 -7.15
N SER A 23 10.14 15.31 -8.17
CA SER A 23 10.09 15.82 -9.53
C SER A 23 8.66 16.06 -9.99
N SER A 24 8.40 17.21 -10.63
CA SER A 24 7.08 17.64 -11.06
C SER A 24 6.36 16.65 -11.99
N GLU A 25 7.12 15.83 -12.72
CA GLU A 25 6.55 14.79 -13.59
C GLU A 25 5.71 13.73 -12.81
N TRP A 26 5.96 13.57 -11.51
CA TRP A 26 5.26 12.66 -10.60
C TRP A 26 4.19 13.36 -9.75
N ASN A 27 4.01 14.67 -9.90
CA ASN A 27 2.93 15.42 -9.26
C ASN A 27 1.70 15.47 -10.15
N TYR A 28 0.55 15.81 -9.58
CA TYR A 28 -0.68 15.98 -10.33
C TYR A 28 -0.48 16.94 -11.52
N GLY A 29 -0.93 16.51 -12.72
CA GLY A 29 -0.66 17.19 -13.98
C GLY A 29 0.65 16.80 -14.66
N GLY A 30 1.57 16.11 -13.99
CA GLY A 30 2.80 15.60 -14.57
C GLY A 30 2.61 14.31 -15.39
N ALA A 31 3.50 14.07 -16.34
CA ALA A 31 3.36 13.00 -17.33
C ALA A 31 3.35 11.57 -16.75
N LYS A 32 3.97 11.36 -15.57
CA LYS A 32 4.08 10.05 -14.91
C LYS A 32 3.10 9.89 -13.73
N TRP A 33 2.34 10.93 -13.41
CA TRP A 33 1.43 10.85 -12.28
C TRP A 33 0.23 9.97 -12.60
N ARG A 34 -0.09 9.08 -11.67
CA ARG A 34 -1.31 8.25 -11.65
C ARG A 34 -1.88 8.24 -10.24
N LEU A 35 -3.17 8.07 -10.13
CA LEU A 35 -3.86 7.89 -8.86
C LEU A 35 -3.79 6.41 -8.45
N SER A 36 -2.74 6.02 -7.72
CA SER A 36 -2.62 4.66 -7.24
C SER A 36 -3.59 4.38 -6.09
N ARG A 37 -3.90 3.10 -5.86
CA ARG A 37 -4.69 2.63 -4.72
C ARG A 37 -4.21 3.23 -3.39
N SER A 38 -2.89 3.27 -3.15
CA SER A 38 -2.31 3.85 -1.94
C SER A 38 -2.53 5.37 -1.81
N LYS A 39 -2.62 6.09 -2.93
CA LYS A 39 -2.96 7.52 -2.93
C LYS A 39 -4.43 7.75 -2.60
N ILE A 40 -5.33 6.87 -3.03
CA ILE A 40 -6.75 6.90 -2.64
C ILE A 40 -6.87 6.71 -1.12
N ASP A 41 -6.17 5.73 -0.55
CA ASP A 41 -6.14 5.54 0.91
C ASP A 41 -5.57 6.75 1.65
N LEU A 42 -4.49 7.35 1.14
CA LEU A 42 -3.93 8.58 1.71
C LEU A 42 -4.93 9.73 1.71
N PHE A 43 -5.74 9.86 0.63
CA PHE A 43 -6.81 10.86 0.57
C PHE A 43 -7.89 10.61 1.63
N ILE A 44 -8.33 9.37 1.78
CA ILE A 44 -9.35 8.98 2.77
C ILE A 44 -8.82 9.20 4.20
N GLU A 45 -7.57 8.86 4.45
CA GLU A 45 -6.92 9.06 5.74
C GLU A 45 -6.73 10.55 6.06
N CYS A 46 -6.22 11.33 5.12
CA CYS A 46 -5.95 12.75 5.32
C CYS A 46 -5.88 13.51 3.98
N PRO A 47 -6.94 14.24 3.60
CA PRO A 47 -6.96 15.03 2.37
C PRO A 47 -5.81 16.05 2.28
N ARG A 48 -5.40 16.67 3.41
CA ARG A 48 -4.27 17.60 3.45
C ARG A 48 -2.94 16.92 3.14
N CYS A 49 -2.68 15.75 3.70
CA CYS A 49 -1.46 15.00 3.37
C CYS A 49 -1.45 14.54 1.91
N PHE A 50 -2.61 14.12 1.39
CA PHE A 50 -2.77 13.79 -0.02
C PHE A 50 -2.47 15.00 -0.92
N TYR A 51 -3.01 16.18 -0.61
CA TYR A 51 -2.78 17.42 -1.35
C TYR A 51 -1.29 17.82 -1.36
N LEU A 52 -0.65 17.80 -0.18
CA LEU A 52 0.78 18.09 -0.05
C LEU A 52 1.63 17.12 -0.86
N ASP A 53 1.30 15.83 -0.83
CA ASP A 53 2.03 14.80 -1.59
C ASP A 53 1.77 14.93 -3.09
N ASN A 54 0.51 14.95 -3.50
CA ASN A 54 0.17 14.75 -4.91
C ASN A 54 0.13 16.04 -5.74
N LYS A 55 -0.27 17.16 -5.15
CA LYS A 55 -0.30 18.46 -5.84
C LYS A 55 1.00 19.24 -5.61
N LEU A 56 1.50 19.31 -4.37
CA LEU A 56 2.67 20.11 -4.03
C LEU A 56 4.00 19.33 -4.02
N GLY A 57 3.98 18.01 -4.20
CA GLY A 57 5.17 17.17 -4.30
C GLY A 57 5.87 16.86 -2.96
N THR A 58 5.33 17.32 -1.84
CA THR A 58 5.93 17.12 -0.51
C THR A 58 5.37 15.85 0.14
N LYS A 59 6.15 14.77 0.10
CA LYS A 59 5.75 13.46 0.63
C LYS A 59 5.79 13.41 2.17
N ARG A 60 5.01 12.47 2.74
CA ARG A 60 5.29 11.97 4.09
C ARG A 60 6.63 11.23 4.11
N PRO A 61 7.38 11.24 5.24
CA PRO A 61 8.50 10.33 5.41
C PRO A 61 8.06 8.89 5.15
N SER A 62 8.86 8.12 4.41
CA SER A 62 8.58 6.71 4.17
C SER A 62 8.81 5.91 5.44
N MET A 63 7.94 4.93 5.69
CA MET A 63 8.19 3.92 6.72
C MET A 63 9.33 2.98 6.28
N PRO A 64 10.04 2.35 7.23
CA PRO A 64 10.98 1.28 6.92
C PRO A 64 10.30 0.15 6.13
N SER A 65 11.05 -0.48 5.24
CA SER A 65 10.55 -1.66 4.50
C SER A 65 10.33 -2.84 5.43
N PHE A 66 9.21 -3.53 5.28
CA PHE A 66 8.91 -4.78 5.98
C PHE A 66 9.47 -5.96 5.17
N ASN A 67 10.80 -6.10 5.11
CA ASN A 67 11.48 -7.04 4.22
C ASN A 67 11.06 -8.50 4.43
N LEU A 68 10.76 -8.91 5.67
CA LEU A 68 10.26 -10.25 5.94
C LEU A 68 8.87 -10.49 5.34
N ASN A 69 7.99 -9.49 5.40
CA ASN A 69 6.67 -9.58 4.79
C ASN A 69 6.77 -9.65 3.25
N ILE A 70 7.72 -8.91 2.65
CA ILE A 70 8.00 -8.97 1.21
C ILE A 70 8.48 -10.37 0.82
N ALA A 71 9.37 -10.99 1.61
CA ALA A 71 9.84 -12.34 1.35
C ALA A 71 8.70 -13.39 1.40
N VAL A 72 7.77 -13.26 2.36
CA VAL A 72 6.60 -14.13 2.46
C VAL A 72 5.68 -13.94 1.25
N ASP A 73 5.41 -12.69 0.83
CA ASP A 73 4.63 -12.36 -0.35
C ASP A 73 5.21 -12.98 -1.63
N GLU A 74 6.53 -12.83 -1.84
CA GLU A 74 7.22 -13.44 -2.99
C GLU A 74 7.17 -14.97 -2.97
N LEU A 75 7.23 -15.59 -1.81
CA LEU A 75 7.11 -17.05 -1.68
C LEU A 75 5.69 -17.52 -1.99
N PHE A 76 4.66 -16.83 -1.52
CA PHE A 76 3.28 -17.14 -1.89
C PHE A 76 3.07 -17.02 -3.41
N LYS A 77 3.55 -15.96 -4.04
CA LYS A 77 3.45 -15.81 -5.51
C LYS A 77 4.05 -17.00 -6.23
N LYS A 78 5.25 -17.45 -5.85
CA LYS A 78 5.90 -18.63 -6.44
C LYS A 78 5.10 -19.93 -6.20
N GLU A 79 4.57 -20.11 -5.00
CA GLU A 79 3.77 -21.28 -4.63
C GLU A 79 2.47 -21.34 -5.44
N PHE A 80 1.71 -20.23 -5.49
CA PHE A 80 0.48 -20.15 -6.26
C PHE A 80 0.72 -20.24 -7.77
N ASP A 81 1.85 -19.73 -8.28
CA ASP A 81 2.20 -19.83 -9.70
C ASP A 81 2.46 -21.28 -10.14
N THR A 82 2.94 -22.16 -9.24
CA THR A 82 3.03 -23.59 -9.53
C THR A 82 1.64 -24.18 -9.82
N HIS A 83 0.64 -23.81 -9.05
CA HIS A 83 -0.75 -24.24 -9.25
C HIS A 83 -1.40 -23.56 -10.45
N ARG A 84 -1.06 -22.32 -10.74
CA ARG A 84 -1.51 -21.55 -11.91
C ARG A 84 -1.09 -22.25 -13.21
N VAL A 85 0.18 -22.60 -13.32
CA VAL A 85 0.72 -23.32 -14.51
C VAL A 85 0.09 -24.70 -14.64
N ALA A 86 -0.15 -25.38 -13.53
CA ALA A 86 -0.78 -26.71 -13.53
C ALA A 86 -2.30 -26.68 -13.74
N GLY A 87 -2.96 -25.50 -13.63
CA GLY A 87 -4.42 -25.38 -13.68
C GLY A 87 -5.13 -26.09 -12.51
N THR A 88 -4.47 -26.19 -11.36
CA THR A 88 -4.97 -26.93 -10.19
C THR A 88 -5.27 -26.00 -9.00
N PRO A 89 -6.26 -26.32 -8.15
CA PRO A 89 -6.48 -25.55 -6.94
C PRO A 89 -5.32 -25.70 -5.97
N HIS A 90 -4.97 -24.61 -5.29
CA HIS A 90 -3.99 -24.65 -4.21
C HIS A 90 -4.59 -25.39 -2.98
N PRO A 91 -3.80 -26.11 -2.16
CA PRO A 91 -4.30 -26.84 -0.99
C PRO A 91 -5.11 -25.98 -0.01
N ILE A 92 -4.81 -24.69 0.14
CA ILE A 92 -5.60 -23.78 0.99
C ILE A 92 -7.02 -23.57 0.43
N MET A 93 -7.20 -23.52 -0.88
CA MET A 93 -8.54 -23.42 -1.49
C MET A 93 -9.37 -24.63 -1.13
N LEU A 94 -8.80 -25.83 -1.25
CA LEU A 94 -9.45 -27.09 -0.90
C LEU A 94 -9.81 -27.14 0.60
N LYS A 95 -8.87 -26.72 1.46
CA LYS A 95 -9.06 -26.67 2.91
C LYS A 95 -10.25 -25.79 3.32
N TYR A 96 -10.49 -24.70 2.61
CA TYR A 96 -11.55 -23.73 2.89
C TYR A 96 -12.77 -23.86 1.97
N GLY A 97 -12.83 -24.88 1.10
CA GLY A 97 -13.95 -25.14 0.21
C GLY A 97 -14.14 -24.09 -0.89
N VAL A 98 -13.07 -23.40 -1.30
CA VAL A 98 -13.11 -22.42 -2.39
C VAL A 98 -12.93 -23.14 -3.73
N GLU A 99 -13.98 -23.18 -4.52
CA GLU A 99 -14.00 -23.81 -5.85
C GLU A 99 -13.42 -22.89 -6.92
N ALA A 100 -12.09 -22.71 -6.89
CA ALA A 100 -11.36 -21.86 -7.79
C ALA A 100 -9.95 -22.41 -8.08
N VAL A 101 -9.30 -21.84 -9.07
CA VAL A 101 -7.87 -22.05 -9.38
C VAL A 101 -7.18 -20.70 -9.55
N PRO A 102 -5.85 -20.58 -9.37
CA PRO A 102 -5.12 -19.37 -9.71
C PRO A 102 -5.31 -19.00 -11.19
N PHE A 103 -5.69 -17.74 -11.45
CA PHE A 103 -6.06 -17.27 -12.79
C PHE A 103 -4.84 -17.12 -13.69
N GLN A 104 -4.83 -17.81 -14.83
CA GLN A 104 -3.79 -17.71 -15.86
C GLN A 104 -4.09 -16.56 -16.82
N HIS A 105 -3.22 -15.56 -16.89
CA HIS A 105 -3.36 -14.45 -17.83
C HIS A 105 -1.99 -13.91 -18.27
N GLU A 106 -1.85 -13.48 -19.51
CA GLU A 106 -0.58 -12.97 -20.08
C GLU A 106 -0.06 -11.69 -19.38
N LYS A 107 -0.97 -10.89 -18.80
CA LYS A 107 -0.64 -9.66 -18.07
C LYS A 107 -0.46 -9.84 -16.57
N MET A 108 -0.42 -11.06 -16.05
CA MET A 108 -0.37 -11.27 -14.59
C MET A 108 0.86 -10.59 -13.96
N ASP A 109 2.04 -10.69 -14.58
CA ASP A 109 3.26 -10.06 -14.10
C ASP A 109 3.18 -8.53 -14.15
N GLU A 110 2.56 -7.97 -15.20
CA GLU A 110 2.29 -6.53 -15.32
C GLU A 110 1.33 -6.05 -14.22
N TRP A 111 0.26 -6.80 -13.96
CA TRP A 111 -0.73 -6.46 -12.95
C TRP A 111 -0.22 -6.55 -11.52
N ARG A 112 0.79 -7.39 -11.27
CA ARG A 112 1.49 -7.51 -9.99
C ARG A 112 2.53 -6.41 -9.76
N ASP A 113 3.00 -5.75 -10.82
CA ASP A 113 3.98 -4.67 -10.71
C ASP A 113 3.35 -3.44 -10.02
N PRO A 114 3.86 -2.99 -8.85
CA PRO A 114 3.30 -1.87 -8.10
C PRO A 114 3.39 -0.52 -8.84
N PHE A 115 4.24 -0.41 -9.87
CA PHE A 115 4.40 0.80 -10.68
C PHE A 115 3.54 0.80 -11.94
N VAL A 116 3.09 -0.35 -12.40
CA VAL A 116 2.23 -0.54 -13.57
C VAL A 116 0.83 -0.90 -13.13
N GLY A 117 0.63 -2.11 -12.65
CA GLY A 117 -0.63 -2.63 -12.13
C GLY A 117 -1.77 -2.68 -13.14
N VAL A 118 -2.95 -3.04 -12.67
CA VAL A 118 -4.19 -2.85 -13.42
C VAL A 118 -4.50 -1.36 -13.42
N ALA A 119 -4.78 -0.78 -14.59
CA ALA A 119 -5.04 0.66 -14.73
C ALA A 119 -6.30 0.92 -15.56
N HIS A 120 -7.02 1.99 -15.19
CA HIS A 120 -8.18 2.48 -15.94
C HIS A 120 -8.23 4.01 -15.93
N LYS A 121 -8.59 4.62 -17.07
CA LYS A 121 -8.86 6.06 -17.17
C LYS A 121 -10.32 6.34 -16.85
N HIS A 122 -10.56 6.85 -15.66
CA HIS A 122 -11.91 7.21 -15.21
C HIS A 122 -12.45 8.42 -16.01
N GLN A 123 -13.41 8.17 -16.89
CA GLN A 123 -13.90 9.17 -17.86
C GLN A 123 -14.45 10.45 -17.21
N PRO A 124 -15.26 10.39 -16.13
CA PRO A 124 -15.85 11.61 -15.54
C PRO A 124 -14.80 12.58 -14.96
N THR A 125 -13.68 12.08 -14.43
CA THR A 125 -12.64 12.93 -13.82
C THR A 125 -11.38 13.07 -14.66
N GLY A 126 -11.19 12.22 -15.67
CA GLY A 126 -9.95 12.13 -16.45
C GLY A 126 -8.76 11.54 -15.69
N LEU A 127 -8.94 11.09 -14.44
CA LEU A 127 -7.88 10.49 -13.62
C LEU A 127 -7.53 9.09 -14.14
N VAL A 128 -6.25 8.77 -14.21
CA VAL A 128 -5.78 7.40 -14.42
C VAL A 128 -5.63 6.75 -13.06
N VAL A 129 -6.51 5.81 -12.74
CA VAL A 129 -6.47 5.01 -11.50
C VAL A 129 -5.67 3.76 -11.74
N SER A 130 -4.82 3.33 -10.79
CA SER A 130 -4.03 2.11 -10.92
C SER A 130 -3.82 1.39 -9.59
N GLY A 131 -3.57 0.08 -9.66
CA GLY A 131 -3.24 -0.72 -8.49
C GLY A 131 -2.59 -2.05 -8.86
N GLY A 132 -1.52 -2.42 -8.17
CA GLY A 132 -0.90 -3.74 -8.30
C GLY A 132 -1.65 -4.75 -7.44
N VAL A 133 -2.15 -5.82 -8.06
CA VAL A 133 -2.79 -6.95 -7.36
C VAL A 133 -1.73 -7.96 -6.93
N ASP A 134 -1.92 -8.62 -5.79
CA ASP A 134 -0.99 -9.68 -5.39
C ASP A 134 -1.31 -10.96 -6.15
N ASP A 135 -2.61 -11.33 -6.20
CA ASP A 135 -3.07 -12.49 -6.98
C ASP A 135 -4.53 -12.39 -7.40
N LEU A 136 -4.88 -13.20 -8.39
CA LEU A 136 -6.23 -13.41 -8.89
C LEU A 136 -6.50 -14.91 -9.01
N TRP A 137 -7.68 -15.33 -8.56
CA TRP A 137 -8.19 -16.67 -8.80
C TRP A 137 -9.40 -16.59 -9.73
N VAL A 138 -9.77 -17.69 -10.34
CA VAL A 138 -10.95 -17.80 -11.19
C VAL A 138 -11.81 -18.97 -10.73
N ASN A 139 -13.12 -18.75 -10.58
CA ASN A 139 -14.08 -19.78 -10.23
C ASN A 139 -14.59 -20.53 -11.48
N LYS A 140 -15.47 -21.50 -11.28
CA LYS A 140 -16.04 -22.33 -12.35
C LYS A 140 -16.92 -21.54 -13.33
N GLU A 141 -17.49 -20.42 -12.88
CA GLU A 141 -18.32 -19.52 -13.68
C GLU A 141 -17.47 -18.54 -14.52
N GLY A 142 -16.14 -18.55 -14.38
CA GLY A 142 -15.23 -17.65 -15.05
C GLY A 142 -15.07 -16.29 -14.39
N LYS A 143 -15.65 -16.07 -13.21
CA LYS A 143 -15.49 -14.82 -12.46
C LYS A 143 -14.18 -14.79 -11.70
N LEU A 144 -13.54 -13.63 -11.69
CA LEU A 144 -12.31 -13.41 -10.95
C LEU A 144 -12.58 -13.22 -9.46
N ILE A 145 -11.68 -13.74 -8.64
CA ILE A 145 -11.65 -13.56 -7.20
C ILE A 145 -10.36 -12.83 -6.86
N ILE A 146 -10.45 -11.70 -6.16
CA ILE A 146 -9.29 -10.92 -5.75
C ILE A 146 -8.68 -11.53 -4.51
N VAL A 147 -7.36 -11.68 -4.54
CA VAL A 147 -6.58 -12.26 -3.44
C VAL A 147 -5.40 -11.36 -3.11
N ASP A 148 -5.12 -11.23 -1.82
CA ASP A 148 -4.04 -10.40 -1.34
C ASP A 148 -3.32 -11.11 -0.17
N TYR A 149 -1.99 -11.09 -0.19
CA TYR A 149 -1.14 -11.80 0.77
C TYR A 149 -0.79 -10.93 1.96
N LYS A 150 -0.94 -11.47 3.16
CA LYS A 150 -0.66 -10.74 4.41
C LYS A 150 0.23 -11.55 5.34
N ALA A 151 1.41 -11.02 5.65
CA ALA A 151 2.28 -11.59 6.68
C ALA A 151 2.17 -10.76 7.98
N THR A 152 2.01 -11.44 9.09
CA THR A 152 1.86 -10.82 10.42
C THR A 152 2.34 -11.75 11.52
N SER A 153 2.31 -11.24 12.76
CA SER A 153 2.53 -12.05 13.97
C SER A 153 1.55 -11.57 15.05
N LYS A 154 0.29 -11.98 14.93
CA LYS A 154 -0.78 -11.73 15.93
C LYS A 154 -0.92 -12.93 16.86
N VAL A 155 -1.35 -12.67 18.09
CA VAL A 155 -1.71 -13.74 19.03
C VAL A 155 -2.99 -14.42 18.57
N GLY A 156 -2.99 -15.74 18.54
CA GLY A 156 -4.13 -16.56 18.13
C GLY A 156 -4.33 -16.64 16.62
N LYS A 157 -5.32 -17.44 16.23
CA LYS A 157 -5.67 -17.68 14.82
C LYS A 157 -6.45 -16.53 14.23
N ILE A 158 -6.17 -16.17 12.99
CA ILE A 158 -6.89 -15.14 12.26
C ILE A 158 -7.97 -15.85 11.43
N GLU A 159 -9.24 -15.76 11.89
CA GLU A 159 -10.36 -16.46 11.25
C GLU A 159 -11.30 -15.53 10.49
N LYS A 160 -11.29 -14.24 10.83
CA LYS A 160 -12.16 -13.24 10.20
C LYS A 160 -11.49 -11.86 10.19
N LEU A 161 -11.94 -11.02 9.29
CA LEU A 161 -11.55 -9.62 9.24
C LEU A 161 -12.27 -8.86 10.37
N GLY A 162 -11.52 -8.01 11.08
CA GLY A 162 -12.05 -7.10 12.09
C GLY A 162 -12.38 -5.72 11.53
N ASP A 163 -12.53 -4.74 12.43
CA ASP A 163 -12.91 -3.35 12.13
C ASP A 163 -11.79 -2.33 12.40
N SER A 164 -10.56 -2.79 12.61
CA SER A 164 -9.44 -1.88 12.81
C SER A 164 -9.18 -1.00 11.58
N PRO A 165 -8.52 0.16 11.72
CA PRO A 165 -8.16 1.00 10.57
C PRO A 165 -7.40 0.25 9.47
N TRP A 166 -6.52 -0.68 9.84
CA TRP A 166 -5.76 -1.52 8.91
C TRP A 166 -6.65 -2.50 8.14
N GLU A 167 -7.59 -3.15 8.82
CA GLU A 167 -8.51 -4.09 8.19
C GLU A 167 -9.49 -3.39 7.26
N LYS A 168 -9.96 -2.20 7.61
CA LYS A 168 -10.72 -1.32 6.70
C LYS A 168 -9.90 -0.90 5.47
N GLN A 169 -8.59 -0.69 5.63
CA GLN A 169 -7.69 -0.40 4.52
C GLN A 169 -7.57 -1.61 3.58
N TYR A 170 -7.53 -2.83 4.09
CA TYR A 170 -7.53 -4.05 3.25
C TYR A 170 -8.83 -4.19 2.46
N GLN A 171 -9.98 -3.94 3.09
CA GLN A 171 -11.27 -3.94 2.38
C GLN A 171 -11.29 -2.93 1.23
N ARG A 172 -10.83 -1.70 1.47
CA ARG A 172 -10.72 -0.68 0.42
C ARG A 172 -9.73 -1.09 -0.68
N GLN A 173 -8.63 -1.73 -0.31
CA GLN A 173 -7.62 -2.22 -1.25
C GLN A 173 -8.26 -3.21 -2.24
N LEU A 174 -8.94 -4.23 -1.74
CA LEU A 174 -9.61 -5.22 -2.59
C LEU A 174 -10.74 -4.58 -3.39
N GLY A 175 -11.49 -3.63 -2.79
CA GLY A 175 -12.53 -2.88 -3.50
C GLY A 175 -12.00 -2.10 -4.69
N VAL A 176 -10.85 -1.41 -4.56
CA VAL A 176 -10.22 -0.70 -5.69
C VAL A 176 -9.76 -1.68 -6.77
N TYR A 177 -9.22 -2.84 -6.40
CA TYR A 177 -8.82 -3.86 -7.38
C TYR A 177 -10.01 -4.44 -8.12
N ARG A 178 -11.12 -4.73 -7.42
CA ARG A 178 -12.37 -5.14 -8.05
C ARG A 178 -12.84 -4.11 -9.05
N TRP A 179 -12.97 -2.84 -8.64
CA TRP A 179 -13.39 -1.75 -9.51
C TRP A 179 -12.49 -1.64 -10.76
N LEU A 180 -11.17 -1.72 -10.60
CA LEU A 180 -10.22 -1.67 -11.72
C LEU A 180 -10.43 -2.82 -12.71
N LEU A 181 -10.65 -4.04 -12.23
CA LEU A 181 -10.88 -5.21 -13.09
C LEU A 181 -12.23 -5.12 -13.79
N GLU A 182 -13.29 -4.70 -13.09
CA GLU A 182 -14.62 -4.46 -13.68
C GLU A 182 -14.57 -3.37 -14.77
N GLN A 183 -13.76 -2.31 -14.58
CA GLN A 183 -13.55 -1.27 -15.60
C GLN A 183 -12.69 -1.76 -16.79
N ASN A 184 -12.09 -2.93 -16.71
CA ASN A 184 -11.36 -3.61 -17.78
C ASN A 184 -12.13 -4.85 -18.30
N ASP A 185 -13.46 -4.85 -18.17
CA ASP A 185 -14.40 -5.83 -18.72
C ASP A 185 -14.29 -7.25 -18.11
N PHE A 186 -13.75 -7.39 -16.89
CA PHE A 186 -13.76 -8.65 -16.17
C PHE A 186 -14.98 -8.74 -15.24
N GLU A 187 -15.59 -9.91 -15.17
CA GLU A 187 -16.54 -10.22 -14.12
C GLU A 187 -15.78 -10.61 -12.84
N VAL A 188 -16.10 -9.98 -11.71
CA VAL A 188 -15.38 -10.16 -10.45
C VAL A 188 -16.35 -10.48 -9.33
N GLU A 189 -15.99 -11.45 -8.48
CA GLU A 189 -16.77 -11.82 -7.29
C GLU A 189 -16.79 -10.69 -6.26
N GLU A 190 -17.91 -10.59 -5.55
CA GLU A 190 -18.09 -9.63 -4.46
C GLU A 190 -17.27 -9.98 -3.21
N MET A 191 -16.86 -11.23 -3.10
CA MET A 191 -16.02 -11.74 -2.03
C MET A 191 -14.62 -12.01 -2.57
N GLY A 192 -13.63 -11.35 -2.00
CA GLY A 192 -12.21 -11.66 -2.19
C GLY A 192 -11.64 -12.33 -0.95
N TYR A 193 -10.35 -12.63 -0.97
CA TYR A 193 -9.68 -13.32 0.12
C TYR A 193 -8.36 -12.64 0.52
N LEU A 194 -8.09 -12.70 1.83
CA LEU A 194 -6.77 -12.42 2.40
C LEU A 194 -6.13 -13.74 2.81
N VAL A 195 -5.00 -14.08 2.21
CA VAL A 195 -4.18 -15.23 2.63
C VAL A 195 -3.21 -14.73 3.69
N TYR A 196 -3.45 -15.09 4.93
CA TYR A 196 -2.60 -14.72 6.05
C TYR A 196 -1.52 -15.77 6.32
N ALA A 197 -0.26 -15.34 6.40
CA ALA A 197 0.82 -16.06 7.08
C ALA A 197 1.02 -15.44 8.46
N ASN A 198 0.57 -16.10 9.51
CA ASN A 198 0.69 -15.63 10.90
C ASN A 198 1.86 -16.34 11.58
N ALA A 199 2.96 -15.61 11.85
CA ALA A 199 4.13 -16.17 12.53
C ALA A 199 3.83 -16.45 14.00
N SER A 200 4.13 -17.67 14.45
CA SER A 200 4.05 -18.06 15.87
C SER A 200 5.13 -17.35 16.69
N LYS A 201 4.78 -17.00 17.93
CA LYS A 201 5.69 -16.55 18.98
C LYS A 201 5.76 -17.53 20.16
N ASP A 202 5.04 -18.63 20.04
CA ASP A 202 4.85 -19.58 21.13
C ASP A 202 5.91 -20.70 21.12
N GLU A 203 6.90 -20.60 20.21
CA GLU A 203 8.03 -21.52 20.13
C GLU A 203 9.00 -21.29 21.31
N SER A 204 9.62 -22.38 21.80
CA SER A 204 10.57 -22.30 22.93
C SER A 204 11.90 -21.62 22.60
N ALA A 205 12.27 -21.57 21.30
CA ALA A 205 13.48 -20.94 20.79
C ALA A 205 13.31 -20.48 19.35
N PHE A 206 14.15 -19.58 18.90
CA PHE A 206 14.14 -19.10 17.50
C PHE A 206 14.61 -20.20 16.52
N ASP A 207 15.71 -20.87 16.84
CA ASP A 207 16.22 -22.05 16.12
C ASP A 207 16.34 -21.84 14.59
N ASP A 208 16.72 -20.65 14.20
CA ASP A 208 16.90 -20.14 12.83
C ASP A 208 15.66 -20.28 11.92
N LYS A 209 14.44 -20.35 12.48
CA LYS A 209 13.18 -20.48 11.72
C LYS A 209 12.00 -19.80 12.39
N LEU A 210 11.03 -19.42 11.56
CA LEU A 210 9.70 -18.98 11.97
C LEU A 210 8.66 -19.99 11.50
N THR A 211 7.81 -20.42 12.41
CA THR A 211 6.64 -21.25 12.08
C THR A 211 5.46 -20.36 11.75
N PHE A 212 4.81 -20.60 10.61
CA PHE A 212 3.65 -19.86 10.19
C PHE A 212 2.39 -20.73 10.19
N GLU A 213 1.28 -20.18 10.70
CA GLU A 213 -0.05 -20.71 10.42
C GLU A 213 -0.65 -19.94 9.24
N THR A 214 -1.01 -20.66 8.16
CA THR A 214 -1.67 -20.06 7.01
C THR A 214 -3.18 -20.21 7.11
N THR A 215 -3.88 -19.08 7.02
CA THR A 215 -5.34 -19.01 7.05
C THR A 215 -5.88 -18.21 5.87
N LEU A 216 -7.11 -18.53 5.45
CA LEU A 216 -7.84 -17.82 4.42
C LEU A 216 -8.99 -17.06 5.07
N VAL A 217 -9.03 -15.74 4.84
CA VAL A 217 -10.03 -14.85 5.44
C VAL A 217 -10.83 -14.17 4.35
N GLU A 218 -12.14 -14.29 4.40
CA GLU A 218 -13.05 -13.60 3.50
C GLU A 218 -12.99 -12.09 3.68
N CYS A 219 -12.99 -11.36 2.57
CA CYS A 219 -12.94 -9.91 2.54
C CYS A 219 -13.91 -9.36 1.49
N PRO A 220 -15.04 -8.76 1.90
CA PRO A 220 -15.98 -8.14 0.97
C PRO A 220 -15.33 -7.01 0.16
N THR A 221 -15.48 -7.03 -1.16
CA THR A 221 -14.88 -6.10 -2.10
C THR A 221 -15.85 -4.98 -2.50
N LYS A 222 -16.25 -4.14 -1.54
CA LYS A 222 -17.21 -3.05 -1.78
C LYS A 222 -16.64 -1.97 -2.69
N VAL A 223 -17.41 -1.55 -3.69
CA VAL A 223 -17.01 -0.56 -4.70
C VAL A 223 -17.86 0.73 -4.71
N ASP A 224 -18.99 0.74 -4.03
CA ASP A 224 -20.00 1.81 -3.99
C ASP A 224 -19.45 3.19 -3.56
N TRP A 225 -18.38 3.23 -2.83
CA TRP A 225 -17.71 4.43 -2.34
C TRP A 225 -16.72 5.06 -3.33
N ILE A 226 -16.29 4.33 -4.37
CA ILE A 226 -15.14 4.69 -5.21
C ILE A 226 -15.47 5.90 -6.08
N GLU A 227 -16.58 5.88 -6.81
CA GLU A 227 -16.98 6.97 -7.72
C GLU A 227 -17.05 8.32 -7.02
N THR A 228 -17.74 8.38 -5.87
CA THR A 228 -17.82 9.59 -5.06
C THR A 228 -16.45 10.04 -4.55
N THR A 229 -15.58 9.09 -4.21
CA THR A 229 -14.22 9.41 -3.74
C THR A 229 -13.35 9.95 -4.87
N LEU A 230 -13.42 9.40 -6.07
CA LEU A 230 -12.68 9.90 -7.24
C LEU A 230 -13.10 11.34 -7.59
N GLN A 231 -14.39 11.68 -7.52
CA GLN A 231 -14.87 13.04 -7.71
C GLN A 231 -14.33 14.01 -6.64
N LYS A 232 -14.34 13.61 -5.36
CA LYS A 232 -13.76 14.40 -4.26
C LYS A 232 -12.26 14.60 -4.42
N ILE A 233 -11.53 13.56 -4.82
CA ILE A 233 -10.09 13.64 -5.11
C ILE A 233 -9.83 14.65 -6.22
N LYS A 234 -10.59 14.58 -7.32
CA LYS A 234 -10.46 15.52 -8.45
C LYS A 234 -10.70 16.95 -8.00
N ALA A 235 -11.78 17.20 -7.26
CA ALA A 235 -12.10 18.54 -6.73
C ALA A 235 -10.95 19.09 -5.86
N VAL A 236 -10.37 18.30 -4.98
CA VAL A 236 -9.22 18.70 -4.14
C VAL A 236 -7.96 18.98 -4.98
N LEU A 237 -7.69 18.16 -6.00
CA LEU A 237 -6.52 18.36 -6.86
C LEU A 237 -6.63 19.61 -7.74
N ASP A 238 -7.84 19.96 -8.18
CA ASP A 238 -8.09 21.16 -8.99
C ASP A 238 -8.17 22.44 -8.16
N SER A 239 -8.51 22.35 -6.87
CA SER A 239 -8.58 23.49 -5.96
C SER A 239 -7.20 24.00 -5.54
N ASP A 240 -7.06 25.33 -5.38
CA ASP A 240 -5.89 25.94 -4.75
C ASP A 240 -6.05 26.09 -3.23
N GLU A 241 -7.20 25.71 -2.68
CA GLU A 241 -7.45 25.69 -1.25
C GLU A 241 -6.84 24.45 -0.61
N ILE A 242 -6.13 24.67 0.50
CA ILE A 242 -5.54 23.57 1.29
C ILE A 242 -6.66 22.86 2.05
N PRO A 243 -6.92 21.58 1.80
CA PRO A 243 -7.99 20.87 2.49
C PRO A 243 -7.70 20.66 3.98
N PRO A 244 -8.73 20.36 4.80
CA PRO A 244 -8.53 20.06 6.21
C PRO A 244 -7.69 18.79 6.40
N SER A 245 -7.02 18.69 7.57
CA SER A 245 -6.37 17.42 7.95
C SER A 245 -7.41 16.36 8.27
N GLY A 246 -7.08 15.09 8.05
CA GLY A 246 -7.86 13.98 8.56
C GLY A 246 -7.88 13.97 10.09
N GLU A 247 -8.97 13.52 10.70
CA GLU A 247 -9.21 13.53 12.14
C GLU A 247 -8.15 12.74 12.92
N GLY A 248 -7.74 11.57 12.43
CA GLY A 248 -6.70 10.72 13.03
C GLY A 248 -5.28 10.95 12.50
N CYS A 249 -5.03 12.03 11.74
CA CYS A 249 -3.73 12.25 11.13
C CYS A 249 -2.71 12.81 12.13
N GLU A 250 -1.68 12.04 12.45
CA GLU A 250 -0.58 12.47 13.32
C GLU A 250 0.44 13.39 12.62
N TYR A 251 0.58 13.28 11.31
CA TYR A 251 1.56 14.06 10.53
C TYR A 251 1.23 15.56 10.47
N CYS A 252 -0.05 15.92 10.35
CA CYS A 252 -0.45 17.32 10.23
C CYS A 252 -0.19 18.11 11.52
N PRO A 253 -0.65 17.66 12.71
CA PRO A 253 -0.36 18.34 13.97
C PRO A 253 1.14 18.42 14.26
N TYR A 254 1.89 17.34 13.99
CA TYR A 254 3.34 17.35 14.18
C TYR A 254 4.02 18.43 13.31
N ARG A 255 3.69 18.52 12.01
CA ARG A 255 4.26 19.53 11.12
C ARG A 255 3.89 20.94 11.52
N GLU A 256 2.64 21.17 11.93
CA GLU A 256 2.20 22.48 12.38
C GLU A 256 2.93 22.91 13.67
N ALA A 257 3.04 22.01 14.64
CA ALA A 257 3.71 22.29 15.90
C ALA A 257 5.21 22.55 15.71
N SER A 258 5.89 21.68 14.97
CA SER A 258 7.34 21.83 14.68
C SER A 258 7.63 23.06 13.83
N GLY A 259 6.82 23.31 12.81
CA GLY A 259 6.94 24.49 11.95
C GLY A 259 6.79 25.81 12.72
N LYS A 260 5.77 25.92 13.58
CA LYS A 260 5.56 27.08 14.45
C LYS A 260 6.76 27.30 15.38
N LYS A 261 7.28 26.22 16.00
CA LYS A 261 8.44 26.28 16.90
C LYS A 261 9.69 26.78 16.18
N LEU A 262 10.02 26.17 15.02
CA LEU A 262 11.20 26.54 14.24
C LEU A 262 11.10 27.96 13.70
N LEU A 263 9.93 28.38 13.22
CA LEU A 263 9.70 29.75 12.74
C LEU A 263 9.91 30.77 13.86
N SER A 264 9.37 30.53 15.06
CA SER A 264 9.54 31.43 16.21
C SER A 264 11.00 31.59 16.60
N LEU A 265 11.78 30.49 16.62
CA LEU A 265 13.21 30.52 16.91
C LEU A 265 14.01 31.31 15.84
N HIS A 266 13.66 31.10 14.57
CA HIS A 266 14.30 31.82 13.46
C HIS A 266 14.04 33.33 13.52
N MET A 267 12.80 33.74 13.83
CA MET A 267 12.45 35.15 14.01
C MET A 267 13.14 35.78 15.20
N ALA A 268 13.25 35.07 16.33
CA ALA A 268 13.99 35.53 17.49
C ALA A 268 15.48 35.74 17.18
N ALA A 269 16.13 34.80 16.50
CA ALA A 269 17.50 34.88 16.07
C ALA A 269 17.77 36.08 15.10
N LYS A 270 16.83 36.35 14.18
CA LYS A 270 16.92 37.55 13.31
C LYS A 270 16.82 38.86 14.09
N LYS A 271 15.93 38.97 15.08
CA LYS A 271 15.82 40.16 15.92
C LYS A 271 17.13 40.45 16.65
N VAL A 272 17.75 39.44 17.25
CA VAL A 272 19.04 39.60 17.97
C VAL A 272 20.14 40.08 17.03
N LYS A 273 20.20 39.59 15.78
CA LYS A 273 21.22 40.08 14.80
C LYS A 273 20.98 41.51 14.37
N LEU A 274 19.75 42.00 14.30
CA LEU A 274 19.42 43.38 13.92
C LEU A 274 19.62 44.38 15.05
N THR A 275 19.62 43.94 16.34
CA THR A 275 19.89 44.80 17.48
C THR A 275 21.39 44.89 17.83
N ASN A 276 22.24 44.05 17.29
CA ASN A 276 23.69 44.01 17.53
C ASN A 276 24.51 44.61 16.38
N ASN A 277 23.88 45.18 15.36
CA ASN A 277 24.47 46.02 14.30
C ASN A 277 23.96 47.45 14.44
#